data_5da626ba03c7d94368b6377bdb687089
#
_entry.id   5da626ba03c7d94368b6377bdb687089
#
_cell.length_a   1.000
_cell.length_b   1.000
_cell.length_c   1.000
_cell.angle_alpha   90.00
_cell.angle_beta   90.00
_cell.angle_gamma   90.00
#
_symmetry.space_group_name_H-M   'P 1'
#
loop_
_entity.id
_entity.type
_entity.pdbx_description
1 polymer ?
#
loop_
_entity_poly.entity_id
_entity_poly.type
_entity_poly.pdbx_seq_one_letter_code
_entity_poly.pdbx_strand_id
1 'polypeptide(L)'
;SQEKLSFSTIDGEHFGFPVDNGTVIFAYRTDLLEQAGYTIDDMTGISWKDFIEVGKKVYEKTGKYLLCMDGDGNDLFYMMLQAEGESQFKDGKPNFVDNAKLKEIMQVLKDMIDNNVLYLANNWSDYTDQAVQGDMVAGVMNGNWIIPTIEKVTDNSGKWEITSLPTLEGGEGYASNGGSSLYITS
;
A
#
# COMPACT_ATOMS: atom_id res chain seq x y z
N SER A 1 1.17 -5.07 -20.45
CA SER A 1 2.61 -4.75 -20.50
C SER A 1 3.43 -6.03 -20.66
N GLN A 2 4.66 -5.93 -21.16
CA GLN A 2 5.56 -7.08 -21.26
C GLN A 2 5.88 -7.67 -19.88
N GLU A 3 6.01 -6.84 -18.87
CA GLU A 3 6.21 -7.27 -17.48
C GLU A 3 5.05 -8.17 -17.00
N LYS A 4 3.80 -7.77 -17.23
CA LYS A 4 2.65 -8.58 -16.84
C LYS A 4 2.55 -9.90 -17.62
N LEU A 5 2.97 -9.92 -18.89
CA LEU A 5 3.01 -11.12 -19.71
C LEU A 5 4.04 -12.12 -19.17
N SER A 6 5.13 -11.65 -18.56
CA SER A 6 6.17 -12.51 -17.99
C SER A 6 5.66 -13.45 -16.90
N PHE A 7 4.65 -13.02 -16.12
CA PHE A 7 4.02 -13.87 -15.09
C PHE A 7 3.21 -15.04 -15.66
N SER A 8 2.85 -14.98 -16.94
CA SER A 8 2.14 -16.03 -17.66
C SER A 8 3.03 -16.70 -18.70
N THR A 9 4.34 -16.55 -18.62
CA THR A 9 5.31 -17.08 -19.57
C THR A 9 6.21 -18.10 -18.87
N ILE A 10 6.28 -19.31 -19.40
CA ILE A 10 7.14 -20.39 -18.92
C ILE A 10 7.94 -20.90 -20.13
N ASP A 11 9.25 -20.98 -20.01
CA ASP A 11 10.17 -21.43 -21.06
C ASP A 11 9.96 -20.71 -22.42
N GLY A 12 9.59 -19.42 -22.36
CA GLY A 12 9.34 -18.59 -23.53
C GLY A 12 7.95 -18.73 -24.17
N GLU A 13 7.11 -19.62 -23.66
CA GLU A 13 5.75 -19.82 -24.12
C GLU A 13 4.72 -19.11 -23.22
N HIS A 14 3.69 -18.52 -23.81
CA HIS A 14 2.63 -17.79 -23.12
C HIS A 14 1.45 -18.70 -22.81
N PHE A 15 1.22 -18.96 -21.54
CA PHE A 15 0.11 -19.80 -21.05
C PHE A 15 -1.13 -19.02 -20.63
N GLY A 16 -1.01 -17.72 -20.46
CA GLY A 16 -2.12 -16.87 -20.04
C GLY A 16 -2.16 -15.53 -20.75
N PHE A 17 -3.35 -14.96 -20.82
CA PHE A 17 -3.57 -13.62 -21.34
C PHE A 17 -3.77 -12.65 -20.16
N PRO A 18 -2.88 -11.65 -19.95
CA PRO A 18 -3.02 -10.69 -18.86
C PRO A 18 -4.23 -9.77 -19.09
N VAL A 19 -5.08 -9.63 -18.08
CA VAL A 19 -6.33 -8.88 -18.14
C VAL A 19 -6.19 -7.53 -17.44
N ASP A 20 -5.62 -7.52 -16.24
CA ASP A 20 -5.43 -6.32 -15.45
C ASP A 20 -4.02 -6.25 -14.81
N ASN A 21 -3.71 -5.11 -14.23
CA ASN A 21 -2.45 -4.86 -13.55
C ASN A 21 -2.72 -4.34 -12.14
N GLY A 22 -1.97 -4.82 -11.16
CA GLY A 22 -2.07 -4.43 -9.76
C GLY A 22 -1.06 -3.34 -9.37
N THR A 23 -0.86 -2.32 -10.20
CA THR A 23 0.01 -1.19 -9.83
C THR A 23 -0.42 -0.61 -8.50
N VAL A 24 0.50 -0.54 -7.53
CA VAL A 24 0.21 0.01 -6.21
C VAL A 24 0.11 1.53 -6.30
N ILE A 25 -0.92 2.05 -5.66
CA ILE A 25 -1.16 3.48 -5.46
C ILE A 25 -1.17 3.79 -3.97
N PHE A 26 -0.91 5.03 -3.61
CA PHE A 26 -1.24 5.57 -2.30
C PHE A 26 -2.24 6.70 -2.46
N ALA A 27 -3.46 6.47 -1.98
CA ALA A 27 -4.53 7.45 -1.97
C ALA A 27 -4.68 8.06 -0.57
N TYR A 28 -4.78 9.37 -0.48
CA TYR A 28 -4.92 10.12 0.77
C TYR A 28 -6.21 10.95 0.79
N ARG A 29 -6.83 11.04 1.94
CA ARG A 29 -7.89 12.00 2.25
C ARG A 29 -7.29 13.39 2.51
N THR A 30 -7.38 14.26 1.52
CA THR A 30 -6.80 15.62 1.58
C THR A 30 -7.44 16.46 2.69
N ASP A 31 -8.73 16.32 2.91
CA ASP A 31 -9.46 17.00 3.99
C ASP A 31 -8.99 16.61 5.40
N LEU A 32 -8.58 15.35 5.60
CA LEU A 32 -8.03 14.89 6.87
C LEU A 32 -6.55 15.30 7.04
N LEU A 33 -5.78 15.33 5.94
CA LEU A 33 -4.42 15.87 5.96
C LEU A 33 -4.44 17.36 6.33
N GLU A 34 -5.33 18.15 5.70
CA GLU A 34 -5.47 19.58 5.97
C GLU A 34 -5.82 19.88 7.43
N GLN A 35 -6.70 19.08 8.07
CA GLN A 35 -7.00 19.20 9.50
C GLN A 35 -5.77 18.99 10.38
N ALA A 36 -4.81 18.21 9.93
CA ALA A 36 -3.53 17.99 10.61
C ALA A 36 -2.44 19.01 10.20
N GLY A 37 -2.74 19.89 9.24
CA GLY A 37 -1.83 20.92 8.75
C GLY A 37 -0.91 20.48 7.62
N TYR A 38 -1.27 19.44 6.88
CA TYR A 38 -0.51 18.89 5.76
C TYR A 38 -1.31 18.96 4.45
N THR A 39 -0.59 18.87 3.34
CA THR A 39 -1.13 18.81 1.98
C THR A 39 -0.68 17.52 1.29
N ILE A 40 -1.21 17.23 0.11
CA ILE A 40 -0.78 16.09 -0.70
C ILE A 40 0.69 16.22 -1.13
N ASP A 41 1.18 17.44 -1.31
CA ASP A 41 2.59 17.70 -1.68
C ASP A 41 3.55 17.26 -0.57
N ASP A 42 3.16 17.40 0.69
CA ASP A 42 3.96 16.92 1.84
C ASP A 42 4.11 15.39 1.86
N MET A 43 3.16 14.68 1.22
CA MET A 43 3.17 13.22 1.14
C MET A 43 3.93 12.70 -0.08
N THR A 44 4.26 13.57 -1.04
CA THR A 44 4.97 13.20 -2.26
C THR A 44 6.45 12.96 -1.99
N GLY A 45 6.93 11.76 -2.26
CA GLY A 45 8.32 11.38 -2.00
C GLY A 45 8.70 11.32 -0.51
N ILE A 46 7.72 11.16 0.37
CA ILE A 46 7.92 11.14 1.82
C ILE A 46 8.68 9.89 2.28
N SER A 47 9.52 10.04 3.31
CA SER A 47 10.11 8.89 3.99
C SER A 47 9.12 8.22 4.94
N TRP A 48 9.27 6.92 5.22
CA TRP A 48 8.45 6.26 6.24
C TRP A 48 8.59 6.90 7.63
N LYS A 49 9.76 7.43 7.94
CA LYS A 49 9.99 8.15 9.20
C LYS A 49 9.12 9.39 9.30
N ASP A 50 9.09 10.22 8.26
CA ASP A 50 8.28 11.44 8.24
C ASP A 50 6.79 11.11 8.12
N PHE A 51 6.44 10.05 7.38
CA PHE A 51 5.08 9.50 7.32
C PHE A 51 4.51 9.16 8.70
N ILE A 52 5.32 8.57 9.58
CA ILE A 52 4.92 8.27 10.96
C ILE A 52 4.62 9.57 11.72
N GLU A 53 5.45 10.61 11.57
CA GLU A 53 5.19 11.89 12.23
C GLU A 53 3.91 12.57 11.72
N VAL A 54 3.64 12.51 10.42
CA VAL A 54 2.35 12.95 9.85
C VAL A 54 1.20 12.13 10.43
N GLY A 55 1.34 10.81 10.48
CA GLY A 55 0.32 9.91 11.01
C GLY A 55 -0.06 10.17 12.45
N LYS A 56 0.93 10.44 13.31
CA LYS A 56 0.69 10.85 14.71
C LYS A 56 -0.17 12.12 14.77
N LYS A 57 0.13 13.08 13.91
CA LYS A 57 -0.57 14.36 13.87
C LYS A 57 -1.99 14.21 13.33
N VAL A 58 -2.17 13.39 12.29
CA VAL A 58 -3.49 13.05 11.75
C VAL A 58 -4.35 12.39 12.83
N TYR A 59 -3.81 11.41 13.55
CA TYR A 59 -4.53 10.73 14.62
C TYR A 59 -4.89 11.70 15.78
N GLU A 60 -3.93 12.55 16.20
CA GLU A 60 -4.17 13.57 17.24
C GLU A 60 -5.33 14.52 16.88
N LYS A 61 -5.39 14.96 15.62
CA LYS A 61 -6.36 15.97 15.16
C LYS A 61 -7.70 15.40 14.75
N THR A 62 -7.73 14.21 14.20
CA THR A 62 -8.91 13.63 13.55
C THR A 62 -9.44 12.37 14.22
N GLY A 63 -8.62 11.69 15.03
CA GLY A 63 -8.90 10.35 15.55
C GLY A 63 -8.84 9.25 14.50
N LYS A 64 -8.33 9.56 13.28
CA LYS A 64 -8.21 8.61 12.16
C LYS A 64 -6.76 8.15 12.02
N TYR A 65 -6.59 6.88 11.65
CA TYR A 65 -5.28 6.32 11.32
C TYR A 65 -4.85 6.80 9.92
N LEU A 66 -3.55 6.97 9.70
CA LEU A 66 -3.06 7.38 8.37
C LEU A 66 -3.05 6.22 7.38
N LEU A 67 -2.96 4.99 7.83
CA LEU A 67 -2.89 3.79 6.99
C LEU A 67 -3.62 2.63 7.66
N CYS A 68 -4.04 1.63 6.88
CA CYS A 68 -4.52 0.35 7.38
C CYS A 68 -3.81 -0.83 6.73
N MET A 69 -3.79 -1.93 7.45
CA MET A 69 -3.28 -3.23 7.00
C MET A 69 -4.35 -4.30 7.22
N ASP A 70 -4.52 -5.18 6.25
CA ASP A 70 -5.33 -6.38 6.41
C ASP A 70 -4.59 -7.38 7.32
N GLY A 71 -5.23 -7.77 8.41
CA GLY A 71 -4.66 -8.67 9.40
C GLY A 71 -4.51 -10.12 8.92
N ASP A 72 -5.31 -10.53 7.94
CA ASP A 72 -5.23 -11.85 7.32
C ASP A 72 -4.12 -11.95 6.26
N GLY A 73 -3.63 -10.81 5.81
CA GLY A 73 -2.65 -10.70 4.74
C GLY A 73 -1.33 -10.08 5.19
N ASN A 74 -0.36 -10.13 4.31
CA ASN A 74 0.94 -9.50 4.46
C ASN A 74 1.26 -8.58 3.27
N ASP A 75 0.22 -8.17 2.55
CA ASP A 75 0.33 -7.40 1.32
C ASP A 75 1.06 -6.08 1.54
N LEU A 76 0.73 -5.34 2.61
CA LEU A 76 1.39 -4.09 2.94
C LEU A 76 2.90 -4.26 3.09
N PHE A 77 3.32 -5.28 3.84
CA PHE A 77 4.73 -5.60 4.03
C PHE A 77 5.44 -5.86 2.69
N TYR A 78 4.83 -6.64 1.80
CA TYR A 78 5.41 -6.93 0.48
C TYR A 78 5.43 -5.71 -0.44
N MET A 79 4.42 -4.87 -0.40
CA MET A 79 4.41 -3.61 -1.16
C MET A 79 5.51 -2.66 -0.68
N MET A 80 5.72 -2.55 0.64
CA MET A 80 6.82 -1.76 1.22
C MET A 80 8.18 -2.31 0.78
N LEU A 81 8.37 -3.62 0.81
CA LEU A 81 9.62 -4.27 0.41
C LEU A 81 9.93 -4.04 -1.09
N GLN A 82 8.91 -4.19 -1.94
CA GLN A 82 9.04 -3.92 -3.38
C GLN A 82 9.38 -2.44 -3.65
N ALA A 83 8.79 -1.50 -2.91
CA ALA A 83 9.08 -0.08 -3.06
C ALA A 83 10.56 0.26 -2.78
N GLU A 84 11.25 -0.57 -2.01
CA GLU A 84 12.70 -0.49 -1.77
C GLU A 84 13.55 -1.23 -2.82
N GLY A 85 12.92 -1.77 -3.86
CA GLY A 85 13.61 -2.58 -4.88
C GLY A 85 14.05 -3.96 -4.37
N GLU A 86 13.48 -4.42 -3.27
CA GLU A 86 13.78 -5.72 -2.66
C GLU A 86 12.70 -6.76 -2.95
N SER A 87 13.07 -8.03 -2.82
CA SER A 87 12.18 -9.16 -2.99
C SER A 87 12.35 -10.17 -1.86
N GLN A 88 11.29 -10.94 -1.61
CA GLN A 88 11.30 -12.10 -0.71
C GLN A 88 12.28 -13.18 -1.15
N PHE A 89 12.63 -13.19 -2.42
CA PHE A 89 13.55 -14.15 -3.02
C PHE A 89 14.69 -13.43 -3.72
N LYS A 90 15.89 -14.00 -3.62
CA LYS A 90 17.08 -13.57 -4.34
C LYS A 90 17.76 -14.81 -4.89
N ASP A 91 18.01 -14.83 -6.21
CA ASP A 91 18.62 -15.97 -6.90
C ASP A 91 17.89 -17.31 -6.63
N GLY A 92 16.55 -17.27 -6.60
CA GLY A 92 15.70 -18.44 -6.36
C GLY A 92 15.68 -18.94 -4.91
N LYS A 93 16.29 -18.22 -3.96
CA LYS A 93 16.32 -18.57 -2.53
C LYS A 93 15.56 -17.54 -1.68
N PRO A 94 14.99 -17.95 -0.53
CA PRO A 94 14.41 -17.02 0.43
C PRO A 94 15.42 -15.93 0.86
N ASN A 95 15.00 -14.68 0.86
CA ASN A 95 15.83 -13.50 1.16
C ASN A 95 15.36 -12.83 2.48
N PHE A 96 15.26 -13.62 3.55
CA PHE A 96 14.79 -13.13 4.85
C PHE A 96 15.92 -12.98 5.87
N VAL A 97 16.95 -13.82 5.76
CA VAL A 97 18.09 -13.82 6.70
C VAL A 97 19.06 -12.72 6.28
N ASP A 98 19.52 -11.92 7.23
CA ASP A 98 20.48 -10.82 7.05
C ASP A 98 20.03 -9.74 6.05
N ASN A 99 18.72 -9.61 5.81
CA ASN A 99 18.16 -8.55 4.98
C ASN A 99 17.91 -7.29 5.82
N ALA A 100 18.80 -6.30 5.69
CA ALA A 100 18.74 -5.06 6.46
C ALA A 100 17.46 -4.25 6.17
N LYS A 101 17.07 -4.13 4.89
CA LYS A 101 15.85 -3.41 4.48
C LYS A 101 14.59 -4.07 5.02
N LEU A 102 14.54 -5.39 5.03
CA LEU A 102 13.46 -6.14 5.64
C LEU A 102 13.32 -5.82 7.13
N LYS A 103 14.44 -5.78 7.85
CA LYS A 103 14.46 -5.45 9.27
C LYS A 103 13.96 -4.02 9.51
N GLU A 104 14.38 -3.07 8.69
CA GLU A 104 13.93 -1.67 8.78
C GLU A 104 12.43 -1.55 8.51
N ILE A 105 11.90 -2.23 7.48
CA ILE A 105 10.46 -2.26 7.18
C ILE A 105 9.65 -2.84 8.35
N MET A 106 10.11 -3.92 8.96
CA MET A 106 9.45 -4.49 10.15
C MET A 106 9.46 -3.53 11.33
N GLN A 107 10.53 -2.74 11.49
CA GLN A 107 10.59 -1.70 12.51
C GLN A 107 9.61 -0.56 12.21
N VAL A 108 9.50 -0.13 10.95
CA VAL A 108 8.51 0.87 10.51
C VAL A 108 7.08 0.41 10.82
N LEU A 109 6.75 -0.84 10.49
CA LEU A 109 5.42 -1.41 10.81
C LEU A 109 5.14 -1.39 12.31
N LYS A 110 6.11 -1.80 13.11
CA LYS A 110 6.00 -1.76 14.57
C LYS A 110 5.80 -0.33 15.07
N ASP A 111 6.58 0.61 14.59
CA ASP A 111 6.49 2.01 15.00
C ASP A 111 5.15 2.64 14.61
N MET A 112 4.59 2.29 13.44
CA MET A 112 3.25 2.72 13.02
C MET A 112 2.16 2.17 13.94
N ILE A 113 2.27 0.91 14.37
CA ILE A 113 1.32 0.30 15.32
C ILE A 113 1.41 0.99 16.68
N ASP A 114 2.61 1.12 17.22
CA ASP A 114 2.86 1.69 18.55
C ASP A 114 2.43 3.16 18.68
N ASN A 115 2.35 3.88 17.55
CA ASN A 115 2.01 5.31 17.50
C ASN A 115 0.62 5.62 16.94
N ASN A 116 -0.28 4.65 16.79
CA ASN A 116 -1.62 4.82 16.22
C ASN A 116 -1.61 5.40 14.79
N VAL A 117 -0.64 5.03 14.00
CA VAL A 117 -0.56 5.39 12.57
C VAL A 117 -1.18 4.33 11.69
N LEU A 118 -1.07 3.05 12.09
CA LEU A 118 -1.55 1.90 11.35
C LEU A 118 -2.75 1.26 12.05
N TYR A 119 -3.89 1.21 11.36
CA TYR A 119 -5.05 0.42 11.75
C TYR A 119 -4.84 -1.05 11.31
N LEU A 120 -4.93 -1.97 12.26
CA LEU A 120 -4.89 -3.40 11.98
C LEU A 120 -6.31 -3.93 11.81
N ALA A 121 -6.73 -4.14 10.58
CA ALA A 121 -8.00 -4.78 10.28
C ALA A 121 -7.95 -6.28 10.62
N ASN A 122 -9.04 -6.83 11.16
CA ASN A 122 -9.08 -8.24 11.55
C ASN A 122 -9.11 -9.17 10.33
N ASN A 123 -9.66 -8.71 9.22
CA ASN A 123 -9.80 -9.45 7.95
C ASN A 123 -10.10 -8.47 6.82
N TRP A 124 -10.22 -9.00 5.59
CA TRP A 124 -10.48 -8.21 4.40
C TRP A 124 -11.79 -7.39 4.47
N SER A 125 -12.85 -7.93 5.05
CA SER A 125 -14.12 -7.19 5.22
C SER A 125 -13.97 -6.02 6.21
N ASP A 126 -13.23 -6.21 7.30
CA ASP A 126 -12.89 -5.12 8.23
C ASP A 126 -12.06 -4.03 7.52
N TYR A 127 -11.08 -4.43 6.71
CA TYR A 127 -10.29 -3.52 5.88
C TYR A 127 -11.17 -2.68 4.93
N THR A 128 -12.04 -3.31 4.15
CA THR A 128 -12.85 -2.61 3.13
C THR A 128 -14.01 -1.85 3.73
N ASP A 129 -14.78 -2.48 4.61
CA ASP A 129 -16.07 -1.97 5.05
C ASP A 129 -15.92 -1.05 6.27
N GLN A 130 -15.02 -1.37 7.21
CA GLN A 130 -14.82 -0.57 8.40
C GLN A 130 -13.71 0.46 8.24
N ALA A 131 -12.54 0.06 7.75
CA ALA A 131 -11.42 0.99 7.65
C ALA A 131 -11.59 1.98 6.50
N VAL A 132 -11.76 1.50 5.27
CA VAL A 132 -11.81 2.35 4.07
C VAL A 132 -13.16 3.05 3.95
N GLN A 133 -14.26 2.29 3.88
CA GLN A 133 -15.61 2.84 3.70
C GLN A 133 -16.20 3.41 4.99
N GLY A 134 -15.84 2.86 6.13
CA GLY A 134 -16.27 3.31 7.46
C GLY A 134 -15.51 4.54 7.99
N ASP A 135 -14.70 5.19 7.16
CA ASP A 135 -14.02 6.43 7.49
C ASP A 135 -13.05 6.33 8.69
N MET A 136 -12.36 5.20 8.85
CA MET A 136 -11.39 4.99 9.93
C MET A 136 -9.98 5.43 9.55
N VAL A 137 -9.69 5.58 8.26
CA VAL A 137 -8.34 5.86 7.75
C VAL A 137 -8.30 7.07 6.82
N ALA A 138 -7.20 7.79 6.87
CA ALA A 138 -6.90 8.93 6.00
C ALA A 138 -6.08 8.55 4.78
N GLY A 139 -5.63 7.29 4.67
CA GLY A 139 -4.82 6.81 3.56
C GLY A 139 -5.03 5.34 3.29
N VAL A 140 -4.86 4.97 2.02
CA VAL A 140 -4.95 3.59 1.52
C VAL A 140 -3.79 3.34 0.56
N MET A 141 -2.95 2.37 0.88
CA MET A 141 -1.87 1.88 0.02
C MET A 141 -2.22 0.47 -0.45
N ASN A 142 -2.57 0.32 -1.72
CA ASN A 142 -2.92 -0.97 -2.28
C ASN A 142 -2.86 -0.96 -3.81
N GLY A 143 -3.07 -2.10 -4.45
CA GLY A 143 -3.24 -2.17 -5.90
C GLY A 143 -4.38 -1.25 -6.37
N ASN A 144 -4.26 -0.71 -7.58
CA ASN A 144 -5.23 0.25 -8.15
C ASN A 144 -6.66 -0.31 -8.25
N TRP A 145 -6.84 -1.61 -8.13
CA TRP A 145 -8.15 -2.27 -8.02
C TRP A 145 -8.94 -1.90 -6.76
N ILE A 146 -8.30 -1.23 -5.77
CA ILE A 146 -8.97 -0.73 -4.56
C ILE A 146 -9.81 0.55 -4.82
N ILE A 147 -9.55 1.26 -5.92
CA ILE A 147 -10.23 2.53 -6.26
C ILE A 147 -11.75 2.41 -6.21
N PRO A 148 -12.40 1.39 -6.83
CA PRO A 148 -13.85 1.25 -6.72
C PRO A 148 -14.38 1.07 -5.29
N THR A 149 -13.57 0.54 -4.38
CA THR A 149 -13.93 0.43 -2.96
C THR A 149 -13.92 1.80 -2.29
N ILE A 150 -12.94 2.63 -2.61
CA ILE A 150 -12.84 4.02 -2.11
C ILE A 150 -14.03 4.85 -2.64
N GLU A 151 -14.37 4.73 -3.91
CA GLU A 151 -15.43 5.50 -4.59
C GLU A 151 -16.85 5.16 -4.11
N LYS A 152 -17.07 4.04 -3.43
CA LYS A 152 -18.38 3.70 -2.86
C LYS A 152 -18.89 4.72 -1.85
N VAL A 153 -17.99 5.46 -1.18
CA VAL A 153 -18.35 6.49 -0.21
C VAL A 153 -18.49 7.84 -0.91
N THR A 154 -19.67 8.09 -1.46
CA THR A 154 -19.96 9.28 -2.28
C THR A 154 -19.79 10.59 -1.52
N ASP A 155 -19.98 10.62 -0.19
CA ASP A 155 -19.77 11.79 0.67
C ASP A 155 -18.31 12.23 0.74
N ASN A 156 -17.39 11.33 0.36
CA ASN A 156 -15.97 11.59 0.27
C ASN A 156 -15.47 11.86 -1.17
N SER A 157 -16.40 12.01 -2.12
CA SER A 157 -16.06 12.34 -3.50
C SER A 157 -15.29 13.65 -3.58
N GLY A 158 -14.19 13.66 -4.36
CA GLY A 158 -13.32 14.83 -4.51
C GLY A 158 -12.38 15.10 -3.33
N LYS A 159 -12.36 14.24 -2.30
CA LYS A 159 -11.48 14.38 -1.13
C LYS A 159 -10.28 13.44 -1.15
N TRP A 160 -10.14 12.63 -2.18
CA TRP A 160 -9.04 11.70 -2.32
C TRP A 160 -8.09 12.11 -3.44
N GLU A 161 -6.81 12.11 -3.15
CA GLU A 161 -5.75 12.32 -4.13
C GLU A 161 -4.69 11.21 -4.02
N ILE A 162 -4.06 10.91 -5.16
CA ILE A 162 -3.04 9.86 -5.28
C ILE A 162 -1.68 10.51 -5.47
N THR A 163 -0.68 10.03 -4.75
CA THR A 163 0.72 10.40 -4.93
C THR A 163 1.65 9.20 -4.81
N SER A 164 2.96 9.42 -4.77
CA SER A 164 3.98 8.40 -4.69
C SER A 164 3.90 7.58 -3.39
N LEU A 165 4.44 6.35 -3.44
CA LEU A 165 4.56 5.51 -2.26
C LEU A 165 5.68 6.05 -1.35
N PRO A 166 5.52 6.00 -0.02
CA PRO A 166 6.64 6.25 0.89
C PRO A 166 7.74 5.21 0.72
N THR A 167 8.98 5.61 0.98
CA THR A 167 10.17 4.73 1.01
C THR A 167 10.96 4.97 2.29
N LEU A 168 11.94 4.11 2.59
CA LEU A 168 12.77 4.27 3.80
C LEU A 168 13.48 5.62 3.84
N GLU A 169 14.08 6.03 2.71
CA GLU A 169 14.86 7.27 2.61
C GLU A 169 14.10 8.45 1.98
N GLY A 170 12.87 8.25 1.55
CA GLY A 170 12.13 9.19 0.71
C GLY A 170 12.47 9.04 -0.79
N GLY A 171 11.72 9.72 -1.63
CA GLY A 171 11.85 9.64 -3.08
C GLY A 171 10.81 8.73 -3.74
N GLU A 172 11.12 8.17 -4.90
CA GLU A 172 10.19 7.36 -5.67
C GLU A 172 10.27 5.88 -5.28
N GLY A 173 9.11 5.26 -5.01
CA GLY A 173 8.96 3.84 -4.79
C GLY A 173 7.87 3.25 -5.68
N TYR A 174 8.07 2.03 -6.16
CA TYR A 174 7.13 1.32 -7.03
C TYR A 174 6.85 -0.08 -6.48
N ALA A 175 5.60 -0.50 -6.53
CA ALA A 175 5.18 -1.82 -6.12
C ALA A 175 4.01 -2.32 -6.97
N SER A 176 3.78 -3.62 -6.94
CA SER A 176 2.64 -4.28 -7.55
C SER A 176 1.97 -5.19 -6.54
N ASN A 177 0.64 -5.15 -6.49
CA ASN A 177 -0.16 -6.05 -5.68
C ASN A 177 -1.35 -6.58 -6.49
N GLY A 178 -1.36 -7.88 -6.77
CA GLY A 178 -2.38 -8.53 -7.55
C GLY A 178 -2.23 -8.35 -9.06
N GLY A 179 -3.37 -8.27 -9.73
CA GLY A 179 -3.50 -8.38 -11.17
C GLY A 179 -3.81 -9.82 -11.59
N SER A 180 -4.53 -9.98 -12.70
CA SER A 180 -5.09 -11.26 -13.14
C SER A 180 -4.70 -11.61 -14.56
N SER A 181 -4.63 -12.90 -14.84
CA SER A 181 -4.50 -13.45 -16.19
C SER A 181 -5.58 -14.51 -16.41
N LEU A 182 -6.07 -14.60 -17.63
CA LEU A 182 -6.98 -15.66 -18.05
C LEU A 182 -6.19 -16.80 -18.70
N TYR A 183 -6.56 -18.02 -18.36
CA TYR A 183 -5.96 -19.23 -18.90
C TYR A 183 -7.05 -20.10 -19.55
N ILE A 184 -6.70 -20.79 -20.63
CA ILE A 184 -7.55 -21.80 -21.22
C ILE A 184 -7.09 -23.15 -20.67
N THR A 185 -7.99 -23.86 -20.01
CA THR A 185 -7.73 -25.23 -19.54
C THR A 185 -7.98 -26.21 -20.68
N SER A 186 -7.17 -27.26 -20.75
CA SER A 186 -7.32 -28.39 -21.68
C SER A 186 -8.52 -29.26 -21.29
#